data_ce40f963a161408781424ebd439edcfa
#
_entry.id   ce40f963a161408781424ebd439edcfa
#
_cell.length_a   1.000
_cell.length_b   1.000
_cell.length_c   1.000
_cell.angle_alpha   90.00
_cell.angle_beta   90.00
_cell.angle_gamma   90.00
#
_symmetry.space_group_name_H-M   'P 1'
#
loop_
_entity.id
_entity.type
_entity.pdbx_description
1 polymer ?
#
loop_
_entity_poly.entity_id
_entity_poly.type
_entity_poly.pdbx_seq_one_letter_code
_entity_poly.pdbx_strand_id
1 'polypeptide(L)'
;MSKKIINVVAAAIEQDGKIFCAQRPEGKSLGGFWEFPSGKLEIGESPEQALIREIKEELNSEIEIVSYINEASYDYNFGTVVMKTYPAKLISGNLELLEHQNSTWLAPNELDTLNWANSFI
;
A
#
# COMPACT_ATOMS: atom_id res chain seq x y z
N MET A 1 -6.27 9.14 28.34
CA MET A 1 -5.69 9.74 27.14
C MET A 1 -6.07 8.96 25.91
N SER A 2 -6.55 9.66 24.90
CA SER A 2 -6.88 9.01 23.63
C SER A 2 -5.59 8.71 22.85
N LYS A 3 -5.57 7.58 22.18
CA LYS A 3 -4.46 7.22 21.31
C LYS A 3 -4.59 7.97 19.98
N LYS A 4 -3.45 8.27 19.38
CA LYS A 4 -3.40 8.83 18.04
C LYS A 4 -3.94 7.82 17.04
N ILE A 5 -4.72 8.29 16.06
CA ILE A 5 -5.22 7.45 14.98
C ILE A 5 -4.46 7.83 13.71
N ILE A 6 -3.84 6.83 13.08
CA ILE A 6 -3.08 7.01 11.85
C ILE A 6 -3.82 6.27 10.74
N ASN A 7 -4.31 7.04 9.75
CA ASN A 7 -5.03 6.49 8.61
C ASN A 7 -4.07 6.22 7.46
N VAL A 8 -4.05 4.97 6.98
CA VAL A 8 -3.19 4.51 5.90
C VAL A 8 -4.05 3.87 4.82
N VAL A 9 -3.69 4.11 3.57
CA VAL A 9 -4.36 3.52 2.42
C VAL A 9 -3.37 2.71 1.62
N ALA A 10 -3.82 1.61 1.05
CA ALA A 10 -2.99 0.72 0.25
C ALA A 10 -3.73 0.31 -1.02
N ALA A 11 -2.97 0.05 -2.09
CA ALA A 11 -3.53 -0.35 -3.38
C ALA A 11 -3.16 -1.79 -3.69
N ALA A 12 -4.17 -2.64 -3.86
CA ALA A 12 -3.99 -3.96 -4.43
C ALA A 12 -4.20 -3.83 -5.94
N ILE A 13 -3.13 -3.53 -6.66
CA ILE A 13 -3.18 -3.29 -8.10
C ILE A 13 -3.19 -4.62 -8.82
N GLU A 14 -4.30 -4.91 -9.52
CA GLU A 14 -4.48 -6.18 -10.22
C GLU A 14 -4.33 -6.01 -11.72
N GLN A 15 -3.63 -6.95 -12.35
CA GLN A 15 -3.50 -7.02 -13.79
C GLN A 15 -3.33 -8.49 -14.19
N ASP A 16 -4.16 -8.95 -15.11
CA ASP A 16 -4.11 -10.33 -15.62
C ASP A 16 -4.16 -11.40 -14.52
N GLY A 17 -4.99 -11.16 -13.50
CA GLY A 17 -5.18 -12.09 -12.40
C GLY A 17 -4.07 -12.10 -11.35
N LYS A 18 -3.13 -11.17 -11.45
CA LYS A 18 -2.02 -11.04 -10.50
C LYS A 18 -2.03 -9.68 -9.83
N ILE A 19 -1.48 -9.63 -8.62
CA ILE A 19 -1.44 -8.43 -7.79
C ILE A 19 0.00 -7.93 -7.66
N PHE A 20 0.18 -6.63 -7.80
CA PHE A 20 1.48 -5.99 -7.70
C PHE A 20 1.93 -5.92 -6.24
N CYS A 21 3.13 -6.43 -5.96
CA CYS A 21 3.74 -6.42 -4.63
C CYS A 21 5.07 -5.69 -4.71
N ALA A 22 5.36 -4.85 -3.72
CA ALA A 22 6.58 -4.06 -3.68
C ALA A 22 7.37 -4.35 -2.42
N GLN A 23 8.70 -4.38 -2.55
CA GLN A 23 9.59 -4.66 -1.43
C GLN A 23 10.15 -3.37 -0.86
N ARG A 24 10.01 -3.19 0.45
CA ARG A 24 10.51 -2.00 1.14
C ARG A 24 12.04 -1.96 1.05
N PRO A 25 12.62 -0.76 0.85
CA PRO A 25 14.07 -0.64 0.70
C PRO A 25 14.81 -0.93 1.99
N GLU A 26 16.00 -1.48 1.87
CA GLU A 26 16.89 -1.64 3.01
C GLU A 26 17.23 -0.27 3.60
N GLY A 27 17.44 -0.24 4.91
CA GLY A 27 17.73 1.01 5.60
C GLY A 27 16.51 1.76 6.09
N LYS A 28 15.32 1.32 5.69
CA LYS A 28 14.05 1.86 6.18
C LYS A 28 13.40 0.89 7.14
N SER A 29 12.40 1.37 7.89
CA SER A 29 11.61 0.52 8.79
C SER A 29 11.06 -0.66 8.01
N LEU A 30 11.22 -1.88 8.54
CA LEU A 30 10.80 -3.12 7.89
C LEU A 30 11.43 -3.30 6.50
N GLY A 31 12.69 -2.88 6.33
CA GLY A 31 13.41 -3.05 5.07
C GLY A 31 13.48 -4.51 4.67
N GLY A 32 13.30 -4.78 3.38
CA GLY A 32 13.28 -6.13 2.85
C GLY A 32 11.95 -6.84 2.93
N PHE A 33 11.01 -6.34 3.73
CA PHE A 33 9.65 -6.90 3.77
C PHE A 33 8.83 -6.38 2.60
N TRP A 34 7.80 -7.14 2.24
CA TRP A 34 6.94 -6.82 1.10
C TRP A 34 5.64 -6.16 1.56
N GLU A 35 5.08 -5.33 0.68
CA GLU A 35 3.82 -4.62 0.96
C GLU A 35 3.09 -4.30 -0.34
N PHE A 36 1.81 -3.99 -0.23
CA PHE A 36 1.12 -3.30 -1.30
C PHE A 36 1.52 -1.82 -1.21
N PRO A 37 1.67 -1.13 -2.35
CA PRO A 37 1.98 0.31 -2.32
C PRO A 37 0.96 1.05 -1.45
N SER A 38 1.46 1.91 -0.56
CA SER A 38 0.62 2.52 0.47
C SER A 38 1.16 3.87 0.92
N GLY A 39 0.35 4.60 1.66
CA GLY A 39 0.76 5.85 2.26
C GLY A 39 -0.26 6.37 3.25
N LYS A 40 0.07 7.49 3.88
CA LYS A 40 -0.78 8.15 4.87
C LYS A 40 -1.65 9.19 4.21
N LEU A 41 -2.86 9.39 4.76
CA LEU A 41 -3.72 10.49 4.36
C LEU A 41 -3.12 11.81 4.82
N GLU A 42 -3.20 12.81 3.95
CA GLU A 42 -2.91 14.19 4.33
C GLU A 42 -4.21 14.90 4.68
N ILE A 43 -4.09 16.00 5.41
CA ILE A 43 -5.26 16.77 5.87
C ILE A 43 -6.07 17.21 4.64
N GLY A 44 -7.37 16.94 4.68
CA GLY A 44 -8.27 17.35 3.61
C GLY A 44 -8.40 16.36 2.46
N GLU A 45 -7.63 15.26 2.48
CA GLU A 45 -7.74 14.24 1.45
C GLU A 45 -8.76 13.17 1.81
N SER A 46 -9.49 12.68 0.80
CA SER A 46 -10.23 11.44 0.95
C SER A 46 -9.25 10.26 0.85
N PRO A 47 -9.61 9.06 1.34
CA PRO A 47 -8.74 7.88 1.16
C PRO A 47 -8.38 7.63 -0.29
N GLU A 48 -9.32 7.78 -1.21
CA GLU A 48 -9.08 7.56 -2.64
C GLU A 48 -8.11 8.59 -3.21
N GLN A 49 -8.27 9.86 -2.85
CA GLN A 49 -7.35 10.91 -3.30
C GLN A 49 -5.94 10.66 -2.79
N ALA A 50 -5.81 10.28 -1.52
CA ALA A 50 -4.52 9.98 -0.94
C ALA A 50 -3.83 8.83 -1.67
N LEU A 51 -4.58 7.78 -1.99
CA LEU A 51 -4.03 6.60 -2.66
C LEU A 51 -3.55 6.94 -4.07
N ILE A 52 -4.36 7.67 -4.83
CA ILE A 52 -3.99 8.08 -6.20
C ILE A 52 -2.71 8.93 -6.15
N ARG A 53 -2.62 9.86 -5.20
CA ARG A 53 -1.43 10.69 -5.00
C ARG A 53 -0.20 9.86 -4.66
N GLU A 54 -0.33 8.94 -3.70
CA GLU A 54 0.80 8.10 -3.26
C GLU A 54 1.34 7.22 -4.39
N ILE A 55 0.46 6.64 -5.19
CA ILE A 55 0.90 5.81 -6.34
C ILE A 55 1.63 6.68 -7.36
N LYS A 56 1.16 7.90 -7.58
CA LYS A 56 1.83 8.84 -8.48
C LYS A 56 3.23 9.19 -7.96
N GLU A 57 3.36 9.43 -6.66
CA GLU A 57 4.64 9.80 -6.05
C GLU A 57 5.62 8.62 -5.99
N GLU A 58 5.14 7.44 -5.61
CA GLU A 58 6.01 6.28 -5.38
C GLU A 58 6.33 5.51 -6.64
N LEU A 59 5.41 5.48 -7.61
CA LEU A 59 5.52 4.61 -8.77
C LEU A 59 5.37 5.35 -10.11
N ASN A 60 5.20 6.66 -10.07
CA ASN A 60 5.00 7.48 -11.27
C ASN A 60 3.93 6.88 -12.19
N SER A 61 2.82 6.47 -11.62
CA SER A 61 1.76 5.79 -12.34
C SER A 61 0.40 6.24 -11.86
N GLU A 62 -0.62 6.06 -12.70
CA GLU A 62 -2.00 6.39 -12.36
C GLU A 62 -2.83 5.13 -12.26
N ILE A 63 -3.68 5.09 -11.25
CA ILE A 63 -4.56 3.95 -11.00
C ILE A 63 -6.01 4.39 -10.96
N GLU A 64 -6.90 3.44 -11.21
CA GLU A 64 -8.33 3.58 -11.00
C GLU A 64 -8.73 2.65 -9.85
N ILE A 65 -9.39 3.21 -8.85
CA ILE A 65 -9.88 2.43 -7.72
C ILE A 65 -11.18 1.76 -8.15
N VAL A 66 -11.23 0.43 -8.03
CA VAL A 66 -12.36 -0.36 -8.53
C VAL A 66 -13.45 -0.50 -7.49
N SER A 67 -13.07 -0.78 -6.26
CA SER A 67 -14.03 -0.93 -5.17
C SER A 67 -13.28 -0.89 -3.83
N TYR A 68 -14.06 -0.80 -2.74
CA TYR A 68 -13.50 -0.92 -1.40
C TYR A 68 -13.40 -2.38 -1.02
N ILE A 69 -12.24 -2.84 -0.56
CA ILE A 69 -12.05 -4.24 -0.18
C ILE A 69 -12.08 -4.44 1.32
N ASN A 70 -11.18 -3.75 2.04
CA ASN A 70 -10.84 -4.18 3.39
C ASN A 70 -10.35 -3.03 4.25
N GLU A 71 -10.74 -3.09 5.52
CA GLU A 71 -10.24 -2.19 6.54
C GLU A 71 -9.77 -3.02 7.71
N ALA A 72 -8.57 -2.73 8.21
CA ALA A 72 -8.01 -3.40 9.38
C ALA A 72 -7.42 -2.36 10.31
N SER A 73 -7.48 -2.63 11.61
CA SER A 73 -6.91 -1.75 12.64
C SER A 73 -5.89 -2.50 13.47
N TYR A 74 -4.78 -1.83 13.77
CA TYR A 74 -3.70 -2.39 14.58
C TYR A 74 -3.36 -1.41 15.69
N ASP A 75 -3.41 -1.87 16.94
CA ASP A 75 -3.10 -1.04 18.11
C ASP A 75 -1.63 -1.17 18.49
N TYR A 76 -0.99 -0.03 18.66
CA TYR A 76 0.40 0.07 19.10
C TYR A 76 0.49 1.03 20.28
N ASN A 77 1.63 1.07 20.94
CA ASN A 77 1.84 1.98 22.06
C ASN A 77 1.72 3.44 21.64
N PHE A 78 2.14 3.76 20.43
CA PHE A 78 2.08 5.13 19.90
C PHE A 78 0.71 5.51 19.36
N GLY A 79 -0.19 4.55 19.13
CA GLY A 79 -1.51 4.84 18.57
C GLY A 79 -2.11 3.66 17.83
N THR A 80 -3.19 3.94 17.12
CA THR A 80 -3.90 2.94 16.30
C THR A 80 -3.67 3.23 14.82
N VAL A 81 -3.24 2.25 14.07
CA VAL A 81 -3.11 2.35 12.62
C VAL A 81 -4.34 1.72 11.99
N VAL A 82 -5.08 2.52 11.21
CA VAL A 82 -6.25 2.06 10.45
C VAL A 82 -5.82 1.99 8.99
N MET A 83 -5.79 0.79 8.43
CA MET A 83 -5.39 0.57 7.04
C MET A 83 -6.59 0.18 6.19
N LYS A 84 -6.81 0.92 5.11
CA LYS A 84 -7.83 0.60 4.10
C LYS A 84 -7.14 0.18 2.83
N THR A 85 -7.44 -1.04 2.37
CA THR A 85 -6.85 -1.59 1.16
C THR A 85 -7.90 -1.62 0.05
N TYR A 86 -7.56 -1.03 -1.08
CA TYR A 86 -8.47 -0.88 -2.23
C TYR A 86 -7.98 -1.68 -3.42
N PRO A 87 -8.86 -2.43 -4.08
CA PRO A 87 -8.51 -3.00 -5.39
C PRO A 87 -8.42 -1.88 -6.39
N ALA A 88 -7.42 -1.96 -7.25
CA ALA A 88 -7.17 -0.92 -8.24
C ALA A 88 -6.67 -1.51 -9.54
N LYS A 89 -6.80 -0.73 -10.61
CA LYS A 89 -6.27 -1.07 -11.93
C LYS A 89 -5.30 0.00 -12.38
N LEU A 90 -4.25 -0.41 -13.07
CA LEU A 90 -3.30 0.51 -13.67
C LEU A 90 -3.95 1.18 -14.88
N ILE A 91 -3.97 2.53 -14.90
CA ILE A 91 -4.48 3.29 -16.03
C ILE A 91 -3.33 3.70 -16.94
N SER A 92 -2.24 4.20 -16.37
CA SER A 92 -1.06 4.63 -17.12
C SER A 92 0.19 4.53 -16.27
N GLY A 93 1.34 4.52 -16.94
CA GLY A 93 2.64 4.39 -16.29
C GLY A 93 3.10 2.95 -16.25
N ASN A 94 4.32 2.73 -15.78
CA ASN A 94 4.97 1.42 -15.76
C ASN A 94 5.26 0.93 -14.35
N LEU A 95 4.65 1.52 -13.33
CA LEU A 95 4.91 1.20 -11.93
C LEU A 95 6.40 1.26 -11.62
N GLU A 96 7.01 2.42 -11.91
CA GLU A 96 8.43 2.65 -11.67
C GLU A 96 8.74 2.64 -10.18
N LEU A 97 9.80 1.93 -9.80
CA LEU A 97 10.18 1.84 -8.38
C LEU A 97 11.02 3.06 -7.99
N LEU A 98 10.36 4.12 -7.54
CA LEU A 98 11.03 5.33 -7.09
C LEU A 98 11.44 5.25 -5.61
N GLU A 99 10.73 4.45 -4.80
CA GLU A 99 10.97 4.33 -3.37
C GLU A 99 11.17 2.89 -2.88
N HIS A 100 10.78 1.90 -3.67
CA HIS A 100 10.93 0.49 -3.32
C HIS A 100 12.15 -0.10 -4.02
N GLN A 101 12.72 -1.18 -3.45
CA GLN A 101 13.91 -1.79 -4.03
C GLN A 101 13.60 -2.91 -5.01
N ASN A 102 12.38 -3.46 -4.97
CA ASN A 102 12.01 -4.57 -5.86
C ASN A 102 10.49 -4.67 -5.97
N SER A 103 10.03 -5.43 -6.96
CA SER A 103 8.61 -5.68 -7.16
C SER A 103 8.38 -7.04 -7.77
N THR A 104 7.17 -7.55 -7.63
CA THR A 104 6.75 -8.78 -8.30
C THR A 104 5.24 -8.79 -8.46
N TRP A 105 4.76 -9.62 -9.35
CA TRP A 105 3.33 -9.87 -9.56
C TRP A 105 3.01 -11.29 -9.10
N LEU A 106 2.04 -11.43 -8.22
CA LEU A 106 1.65 -12.74 -7.68
C LEU A 106 0.16 -12.94 -7.81
N ALA A 107 -0.23 -14.19 -8.11
CA ALA A 107 -1.63 -14.59 -8.02
C ALA A 107 -2.05 -14.57 -6.54
N PRO A 108 -3.35 -14.37 -6.24
CA PRO A 108 -3.80 -14.31 -4.84
C PRO A 108 -3.37 -15.50 -3.98
N ASN A 109 -3.31 -16.69 -4.55
CA ASN A 109 -2.90 -17.89 -3.81
C ASN A 109 -1.39 -18.00 -3.60
N GLU A 110 -0.62 -17.07 -4.14
CA GLU A 110 0.84 -17.04 -3.99
C GLU A 110 1.32 -15.96 -3.02
N LEU A 111 0.40 -15.14 -2.51
CA LEU A 111 0.76 -14.00 -1.67
C LEU A 111 1.45 -14.41 -0.38
N ASP A 112 1.16 -15.58 0.16
CA ASP A 112 1.76 -16.07 1.39
C ASP A 112 3.21 -16.56 1.21
N THR A 113 3.75 -16.51 -0.01
CA THR A 113 5.15 -16.87 -0.26
C THR A 113 6.13 -15.77 0.10
N LEU A 114 5.64 -14.57 0.39
CA LEU A 114 6.49 -13.41 0.71
C LEU A 114 6.45 -13.09 2.21
N ASN A 115 7.52 -12.45 2.68
CA ASN A 115 7.59 -11.92 4.04
C ASN A 115 6.93 -10.54 4.04
N TRP A 116 5.70 -10.46 4.50
CA TRP A 116 4.93 -9.23 4.49
C TRP A 116 5.24 -8.33 5.68
N ALA A 117 5.25 -7.03 5.43
CA ALA A 117 5.25 -6.03 6.49
C ALA A 117 3.82 -5.98 7.04
N ASN A 118 3.63 -6.48 8.26
CA ASN A 118 2.29 -6.59 8.86
C ASN A 118 1.62 -5.24 9.06
N SER A 119 2.42 -4.21 9.23
CA SER A 119 1.89 -2.94 9.64
C SER A 119 2.98 -1.88 9.60
N PHE A 120 2.59 -0.66 9.84
CA PHE A 120 3.49 0.49 9.84
C PHE A 120 3.96 0.73 11.27
N ILE A 121 4.91 -0.04 11.65
CA ILE A 121 5.52 0.13 12.96
C ILE A 121 6.55 1.24 12.89
#